data_1b1aed17f712d973c4dc83e97405e1ac
#
_entry.id   1b1aed17f712d973c4dc83e97405e1ac
#
_cell.length_a   1.000
_cell.length_b   1.000
_cell.length_c   1.000
_cell.angle_alpha   90.00
_cell.angle_beta   90.00
_cell.angle_gamma   90.00
#
_symmetry.space_group_name_H-M   'P 1'
#
loop_
_entity.id
_entity.type
_entity.pdbx_description
1 polymer ?
#
loop_
_entity_poly.entity_id
_entity_poly.type
_entity_poly.pdbx_seq_one_letter_code
_entity_poly.pdbx_strand_id
1 'polypeptide(L)'
;MKDGKIDAAFIVAGAPTTAITELATTNGVYMINIDGAIRDSILSDCPYYTSYQIPAGTYPGQDEPVETITVKATIVVSENLDDDTVYDMTAAIFDHADEIASENAKGEELSLENATTGMTIPFHEGAARYYAEHGITVDTKGITGNEEYNK
;
A
#
# COMPACT_ATOMS: atom_id res chain seq x y z
N MET A 1 -3.11 -25.59 -4.40
CA MET A 1 -4.37 -25.50 -3.64
C MET A 1 -5.50 -26.16 -4.43
N LYS A 2 -5.99 -25.57 -5.53
CA LYS A 2 -7.13 -26.12 -6.30
C LYS A 2 -6.92 -27.58 -6.76
N ASP A 3 -5.69 -27.93 -7.14
CA ASP A 3 -5.30 -29.27 -7.62
C ASP A 3 -4.69 -30.17 -6.54
N GLY A 4 -4.75 -29.77 -5.27
CA GLY A 4 -4.16 -30.50 -4.15
C GLY A 4 -2.64 -30.60 -4.13
N LYS A 5 -1.94 -29.78 -4.93
CA LYS A 5 -0.47 -29.82 -5.03
C LYS A 5 0.24 -28.99 -3.96
N ILE A 6 -0.44 -28.00 -3.39
CA ILE A 6 0.03 -27.16 -2.28
C ILE A 6 -1.12 -26.94 -1.31
N ASP A 7 -0.79 -26.82 -0.02
CA ASP A 7 -1.76 -26.61 1.07
C ASP A 7 -1.88 -25.13 1.46
N ALA A 8 -0.82 -24.35 1.25
CA ALA A 8 -0.79 -22.91 1.53
C ALA A 8 0.01 -22.15 0.48
N ALA A 9 -0.27 -20.84 0.36
CA ALA A 9 0.47 -19.93 -0.51
C ALA A 9 0.54 -18.54 0.14
N PHE A 10 1.66 -17.85 -0.11
CA PHE A 10 1.80 -16.42 0.17
C PHE A 10 1.46 -15.66 -1.10
N ILE A 11 0.60 -14.63 -0.98
CA ILE A 11 0.11 -13.86 -2.13
C ILE A 11 0.33 -12.37 -1.85
N VAL A 12 0.97 -11.69 -2.80
CA VAL A 12 1.12 -10.24 -2.81
C VAL A 12 0.20 -9.68 -3.90
N ALA A 13 -0.92 -9.12 -3.48
CA ALA A 13 -1.92 -8.54 -4.37
C ALA A 13 -2.85 -7.61 -3.61
N GLY A 14 -3.57 -6.72 -4.31
CA GLY A 14 -4.65 -5.96 -3.71
C GLY A 14 -5.80 -6.88 -3.27
N ALA A 15 -6.46 -6.55 -2.16
CA ALA A 15 -7.66 -7.24 -1.70
C ALA A 15 -8.91 -6.38 -2.01
N PRO A 16 -9.99 -6.99 -2.61
CA PRO A 16 -10.08 -8.36 -3.09
C PRO A 16 -9.29 -8.65 -4.37
N THR A 17 -8.77 -9.87 -4.51
CA THR A 17 -8.18 -10.36 -5.77
C THR A 17 -8.97 -11.54 -6.32
N THR A 18 -9.18 -11.55 -7.63
CA THR A 18 -9.97 -12.56 -8.34
C THR A 18 -9.52 -13.98 -8.04
N ALA A 19 -8.22 -14.23 -8.00
CA ALA A 19 -7.66 -15.57 -7.76
C ALA A 19 -8.07 -16.13 -6.39
N ILE A 20 -8.09 -15.32 -5.33
CA ILE A 20 -8.53 -15.74 -4.00
C ILE A 20 -10.05 -15.88 -3.98
N THR A 21 -10.79 -14.96 -4.60
CA THR A 21 -12.25 -15.02 -4.68
C THR A 21 -12.73 -16.31 -5.36
N GLU A 22 -12.14 -16.66 -6.48
CA GLU A 22 -12.46 -17.91 -7.19
C GLU A 22 -12.13 -19.16 -6.35
N LEU A 23 -10.97 -19.15 -5.69
CA LEU A 23 -10.56 -20.27 -4.84
C LEU A 23 -11.49 -20.39 -3.62
N ALA A 24 -11.83 -19.28 -2.96
CA ALA A 24 -12.74 -19.25 -1.82
C ALA A 24 -14.13 -19.77 -2.18
N THR A 25 -14.63 -19.44 -3.37
CA THR A 25 -15.93 -19.92 -3.85
C THR A 25 -15.96 -21.43 -4.10
N THR A 26 -14.85 -22.01 -4.54
CA THR A 26 -14.81 -23.43 -4.98
C THR A 26 -14.28 -24.39 -3.93
N ASN A 27 -13.31 -24.00 -3.14
CA ASN A 27 -12.57 -24.90 -2.23
C ASN A 27 -12.60 -24.46 -0.76
N GLY A 28 -13.12 -23.27 -0.47
CA GLY A 28 -12.91 -22.60 0.81
C GLY A 28 -11.45 -22.13 0.98
N VAL A 29 -11.27 -21.00 1.62
CA VAL A 29 -9.94 -20.43 1.94
C VAL A 29 -9.95 -20.00 3.39
N TYR A 30 -8.89 -20.37 4.12
CA TYR A 30 -8.61 -19.83 5.43
C TYR A 30 -7.43 -18.88 5.33
N MET A 31 -7.61 -17.63 5.76
CA MET A 31 -6.56 -16.61 5.76
C MET A 31 -5.89 -16.59 7.14
N ILE A 32 -4.57 -16.65 7.15
CA ILE A 32 -3.77 -16.65 8.38
C ILE A 32 -3.39 -15.20 8.71
N ASN A 33 -3.65 -14.78 9.94
CA ASN A 33 -3.22 -13.48 10.43
C ASN A 33 -1.69 -13.36 10.47
N ILE A 34 -1.20 -12.19 10.07
CA ILE A 34 0.15 -11.72 10.39
C ILE A 34 -0.01 -10.61 11.41
N ASP A 35 0.01 -10.94 12.69
CA ASP A 35 -0.27 -10.05 13.80
C ASP A 35 0.75 -10.15 14.94
N GLY A 36 0.51 -9.38 16.01
CA GLY A 36 1.29 -9.40 17.24
C GLY A 36 2.78 -9.19 17.01
N ALA A 37 3.59 -9.94 17.77
CA ALA A 37 5.05 -9.79 17.76
C ALA A 37 5.69 -10.11 16.39
N ILE A 38 5.08 -10.99 15.60
CA ILE A 38 5.57 -11.33 14.25
C ILE A 38 5.42 -10.13 13.33
N ARG A 39 4.24 -9.52 13.30
CA ARG A 39 3.99 -8.30 12.53
C ARG A 39 4.93 -7.19 12.97
N ASP A 40 5.03 -6.95 14.26
CA ASP A 40 5.82 -5.85 14.83
C ASP A 40 7.31 -6.01 14.49
N SER A 41 7.84 -7.24 14.50
CA SER A 41 9.22 -7.54 14.06
C SER A 41 9.41 -7.24 12.58
N ILE A 42 8.47 -7.67 11.72
CA ILE A 42 8.55 -7.39 10.27
C ILE A 42 8.52 -5.90 10.00
N LEU A 43 7.64 -5.14 10.64
CA LEU A 43 7.55 -3.69 10.45
C LEU A 43 8.78 -2.95 10.95
N SER A 44 9.45 -3.45 11.99
CA SER A 44 10.71 -2.90 12.49
C SER A 44 11.87 -3.14 11.53
N ASP A 45 11.96 -4.35 10.97
CA ASP A 45 13.06 -4.76 10.09
C ASP A 45 12.88 -4.25 8.64
N CYS A 46 11.63 -4.00 8.23
CA CYS A 46 11.28 -3.67 6.86
C CYS A 46 10.34 -2.44 6.81
N PRO A 47 10.87 -1.22 6.83
CA PRO A 47 10.09 0.02 6.98
C PRO A 47 9.16 0.34 5.79
N TYR A 48 9.28 -0.39 4.69
CA TYR A 48 8.38 -0.29 3.53
C TYR A 48 7.08 -1.10 3.70
N TYR A 49 6.97 -1.94 4.73
CA TYR A 49 5.70 -2.55 5.10
C TYR A 49 4.92 -1.66 6.05
N THR A 50 3.60 -1.74 5.96
CA THR A 50 2.66 -1.14 6.91
C THR A 50 1.64 -2.17 7.36
N SER A 51 1.01 -1.96 8.52
CA SER A 51 -0.11 -2.77 8.96
C SER A 51 -1.31 -2.57 8.03
N TYR A 52 -2.03 -3.65 7.76
CA TYR A 52 -3.27 -3.61 7.00
C TYR A 52 -4.26 -4.62 7.58
N GLN A 53 -5.53 -4.26 7.57
CA GLN A 53 -6.61 -5.15 7.94
C GLN A 53 -7.49 -5.39 6.71
N ILE A 54 -7.59 -6.66 6.28
CA ILE A 54 -8.56 -7.06 5.26
C ILE A 54 -9.92 -7.11 5.95
N PRO A 55 -10.90 -6.27 5.55
CA PRO A 55 -12.20 -6.23 6.21
C PRO A 55 -12.94 -7.57 6.13
N ALA A 56 -13.74 -7.87 7.14
CA ALA A 56 -14.65 -9.01 7.11
C ALA A 56 -15.55 -8.94 5.87
N GLY A 57 -15.83 -10.10 5.28
CA GLY A 57 -16.68 -10.19 4.08
C GLY A 57 -15.99 -9.81 2.76
N THR A 58 -14.69 -9.52 2.77
CA THR A 58 -13.94 -9.25 1.54
C THR A 58 -13.90 -10.48 0.61
N TYR A 59 -13.84 -11.67 1.18
CA TYR A 59 -13.89 -12.93 0.43
C TYR A 59 -15.01 -13.85 0.92
N PRO A 60 -15.55 -14.73 0.05
CA PRO A 60 -16.54 -15.72 0.46
C PRO A 60 -16.06 -16.58 1.63
N GLY A 61 -16.84 -16.63 2.72
CA GLY A 61 -16.53 -17.40 3.91
C GLY A 61 -15.52 -16.75 4.86
N GLN A 62 -15.13 -15.51 4.63
CA GLN A 62 -14.33 -14.70 5.54
C GLN A 62 -15.26 -13.83 6.42
N ASP A 63 -15.65 -14.35 7.56
CA ASP A 63 -16.62 -13.69 8.46
C ASP A 63 -15.93 -12.71 9.44
N GLU A 64 -14.64 -12.86 9.66
CA GLU A 64 -13.83 -12.01 10.54
C GLU A 64 -12.79 -11.21 9.75
N PRO A 65 -12.37 -10.03 10.23
CA PRO A 65 -11.29 -9.29 9.62
C PRO A 65 -9.96 -10.06 9.77
N VAL A 66 -9.04 -9.84 8.84
CA VAL A 66 -7.72 -10.51 8.84
C VAL A 66 -6.62 -9.47 8.92
N GLU A 67 -5.84 -9.54 10.00
CA GLU A 67 -4.65 -8.69 10.16
C GLU A 67 -3.52 -9.18 9.25
N THR A 68 -2.87 -8.26 8.56
CA THR A 68 -1.75 -8.56 7.66
C THR A 68 -0.80 -7.36 7.52
N ILE A 69 0.19 -7.52 6.69
CA ILE A 69 1.10 -6.45 6.27
C ILE A 69 0.84 -6.12 4.80
N THR A 70 1.14 -4.89 4.41
CA THR A 70 1.00 -4.41 3.03
C THR A 70 2.16 -3.54 2.62
N VAL A 71 2.38 -3.42 1.31
CA VAL A 71 3.20 -2.37 0.69
C VAL A 71 2.28 -1.39 -0.01
N LYS A 72 2.69 -0.13 -0.06
CA LYS A 72 1.90 0.90 -0.75
C LYS A 72 2.18 0.88 -2.25
N ALA A 73 1.12 1.01 -3.04
CA ALA A 73 1.27 1.38 -4.46
C ALA A 73 1.81 2.82 -4.52
N THR A 74 2.93 3.00 -5.21
CA THR A 74 3.66 4.28 -5.22
C THR A 74 3.89 4.74 -6.65
N ILE A 75 3.59 6.00 -6.93
CA ILE A 75 3.98 6.63 -8.19
C ILE A 75 5.39 7.15 -8.02
N VAL A 76 6.30 6.69 -8.87
CA VAL A 76 7.68 7.15 -8.91
C VAL A 76 7.91 8.00 -10.15
N VAL A 77 8.68 9.06 -9.99
CA VAL A 77 9.02 10.01 -11.06
C VAL A 77 10.55 10.19 -11.11
N SER A 78 11.06 10.69 -12.23
CA SER A 78 12.46 11.07 -12.32
C SER A 78 12.73 12.28 -11.42
N GLU A 79 13.86 12.28 -10.70
CA GLU A 79 14.33 13.42 -9.91
C GLU A 79 14.58 14.69 -10.75
N ASN A 80 14.77 14.52 -12.07
CA ASN A 80 15.01 15.63 -13.00
C ASN A 80 13.71 16.16 -13.62
N LEU A 81 12.55 15.68 -13.21
CA LEU A 81 11.29 16.22 -13.66
C LEU A 81 11.09 17.61 -13.02
N ASP A 82 10.45 18.50 -13.74
CA ASP A 82 10.18 19.86 -13.27
C ASP A 82 9.22 19.86 -12.05
N ASP A 83 9.55 20.68 -11.05
CA ASP A 83 8.81 20.74 -9.79
C ASP A 83 7.34 21.11 -9.96
N ASP A 84 7.04 22.05 -10.88
CA ASP A 84 5.66 22.45 -11.14
C ASP A 84 4.87 21.30 -11.78
N THR A 85 5.49 20.57 -12.69
CA THR A 85 4.88 19.37 -13.30
C THR A 85 4.54 18.32 -12.24
N VAL A 86 5.46 18.01 -11.33
CA VAL A 86 5.20 17.00 -10.28
C VAL A 86 4.19 17.51 -9.25
N TYR A 87 4.21 18.80 -8.94
CA TYR A 87 3.18 19.42 -8.11
C TYR A 87 1.79 19.26 -8.74
N ASP A 88 1.64 19.62 -10.01
CA ASP A 88 0.36 19.52 -10.73
C ASP A 88 -0.12 18.06 -10.84
N MET A 89 0.79 17.11 -11.06
CA MET A 89 0.46 15.68 -11.05
C MET A 89 -0.06 15.23 -9.67
N THR A 90 0.60 15.66 -8.60
CA THR A 90 0.21 15.32 -7.23
C THR A 90 -1.15 15.94 -6.90
N ALA A 91 -1.34 17.22 -7.20
CA ALA A 91 -2.60 17.93 -7.02
C ALA A 91 -3.74 17.23 -7.78
N ALA A 92 -3.54 16.92 -9.06
CA ALA A 92 -4.55 16.28 -9.89
C ALA A 92 -5.00 14.92 -9.32
N ILE A 93 -4.10 14.12 -8.75
CA ILE A 93 -4.45 12.84 -8.14
C ILE A 93 -5.41 13.03 -6.95
N PHE A 94 -5.12 13.99 -6.07
CA PHE A 94 -5.96 14.25 -4.89
C PHE A 94 -7.23 15.02 -5.22
N ASP A 95 -7.18 15.94 -6.16
CA ASP A 95 -8.36 16.69 -6.62
C ASP A 95 -9.41 15.78 -7.29
N HIS A 96 -8.96 14.66 -7.89
CA HIS A 96 -9.83 13.66 -8.53
C HIS A 96 -9.95 12.36 -7.73
N ALA A 97 -9.63 12.37 -6.44
CA ALA A 97 -9.67 11.16 -5.60
C ALA A 97 -11.05 10.49 -5.59
N ASP A 98 -12.14 11.26 -5.53
CA ASP A 98 -13.50 10.75 -5.55
C ASP A 98 -13.86 10.09 -6.91
N GLU A 99 -13.38 10.64 -8.03
CA GLU A 99 -13.55 10.05 -9.35
C GLU A 99 -12.81 8.71 -9.44
N ILE A 100 -11.57 8.66 -8.96
CA ILE A 100 -10.76 7.44 -8.90
C ILE A 100 -11.45 6.38 -8.03
N ALA A 101 -11.99 6.76 -6.87
CA ALA A 101 -12.72 5.88 -5.98
C ALA A 101 -14.00 5.33 -6.62
N SER A 102 -14.70 6.13 -7.43
CA SER A 102 -15.91 5.69 -8.13
C SER A 102 -15.65 4.61 -9.19
N GLU A 103 -14.47 4.65 -9.81
CA GLU A 103 -14.07 3.68 -10.85
C GLU A 103 -13.35 2.45 -10.27
N ASN A 104 -12.72 2.59 -9.10
CA ASN A 104 -11.99 1.51 -8.46
C ASN A 104 -12.08 1.64 -6.94
N ALA A 105 -12.62 0.62 -6.28
CA ALA A 105 -12.79 0.60 -4.83
C ALA A 105 -11.47 0.84 -4.04
N LYS A 106 -10.30 0.51 -4.62
CA LYS A 106 -9.01 0.84 -4.00
C LYS A 106 -8.72 2.35 -4.00
N GLY A 107 -9.39 3.14 -4.81
CA GLY A 107 -9.31 4.58 -4.77
C GLY A 107 -9.81 5.18 -3.45
N GLU A 108 -10.69 4.48 -2.72
CA GLU A 108 -11.13 4.90 -1.38
C GLU A 108 -9.98 4.99 -0.36
N GLU A 109 -8.88 4.28 -0.59
CA GLU A 109 -7.68 4.33 0.25
C GLU A 109 -6.77 5.54 -0.06
N LEU A 110 -7.06 6.25 -1.17
CA LEU A 110 -6.31 7.44 -1.57
C LEU A 110 -6.69 8.61 -0.67
N SER A 111 -5.81 8.94 0.26
CA SER A 111 -5.99 10.06 1.18
C SER A 111 -4.65 10.67 1.55
N LEU A 112 -4.65 11.95 1.89
CA LEU A 112 -3.45 12.65 2.38
C LEU A 112 -2.87 12.00 3.63
N GLU A 113 -3.71 11.46 4.52
CA GLU A 113 -3.30 10.74 5.73
C GLU A 113 -2.45 9.51 5.41
N ASN A 114 -2.83 8.77 4.35
CA ASN A 114 -2.16 7.54 3.94
C ASN A 114 -1.01 7.74 2.94
N ALA A 115 -0.95 8.89 2.29
CA ALA A 115 -0.10 9.13 1.12
C ALA A 115 1.41 9.07 1.40
N THR A 116 1.82 9.34 2.62
CA THR A 116 3.24 9.41 3.00
C THR A 116 3.72 8.22 3.82
N THR A 117 2.82 7.29 4.14
CA THR A 117 3.13 6.13 4.99
C THR A 117 3.83 5.03 4.19
N GLY A 118 4.88 4.42 4.74
CA GLY A 118 5.61 3.30 4.12
C GLY A 118 6.51 3.70 2.95
N MET A 119 6.77 4.98 2.76
CA MET A 119 7.70 5.48 1.76
C MET A 119 9.14 5.34 2.26
N THR A 120 10.01 4.79 1.41
CA THR A 120 11.42 4.55 1.73
C THR A 120 12.39 5.23 0.76
N ILE A 121 11.86 5.94 -0.22
CA ILE A 121 12.61 6.79 -1.14
C ILE A 121 12.23 8.26 -0.91
N PRO A 122 13.11 9.23 -1.26
CA PRO A 122 12.80 10.64 -1.09
C PRO A 122 11.58 11.05 -1.91
N PHE A 123 10.85 12.03 -1.40
CA PHE A 123 9.82 12.68 -2.17
C PHE A 123 10.43 13.70 -3.13
N HIS A 124 9.84 13.83 -4.31
CA HIS A 124 10.18 14.91 -5.24
C HIS A 124 9.79 16.27 -4.66
N GLU A 125 10.59 17.31 -4.90
CA GLU A 125 10.34 18.66 -4.34
C GLU A 125 8.96 19.21 -4.73
N GLY A 126 8.48 18.95 -5.96
CA GLY A 126 7.13 19.32 -6.38
C GLY A 126 6.03 18.65 -5.55
N ALA A 127 6.16 17.35 -5.28
CA ALA A 127 5.22 16.64 -4.41
C ALA A 127 5.31 17.13 -2.97
N ALA A 128 6.52 17.37 -2.47
CA ALA A 128 6.74 17.90 -1.12
C ALA A 128 6.09 19.26 -0.91
N ARG A 129 6.12 20.14 -1.93
CA ARG A 129 5.44 21.43 -1.92
C ARG A 129 3.92 21.26 -1.76
N TYR A 130 3.31 20.36 -2.53
CA TYR A 130 1.88 20.06 -2.40
C TYR A 130 1.53 19.55 -1.00
N TYR A 131 2.28 18.58 -0.47
CA TYR A 131 2.05 18.07 0.89
C TYR A 131 2.22 19.14 1.96
N ALA A 132 3.22 20.03 1.83
CA ALA A 132 3.45 21.12 2.78
C ALA A 132 2.27 22.12 2.83
N GLU A 133 1.62 22.41 1.71
CA GLU A 133 0.42 23.25 1.66
C GLU A 133 -0.76 22.61 2.40
N HIS A 134 -0.76 21.28 2.55
CA HIS A 134 -1.74 20.52 3.33
C HIS A 134 -1.26 20.17 4.75
N GLY A 135 -0.18 20.81 5.21
CA GLY A 135 0.34 20.64 6.57
C GLY A 135 1.15 19.37 6.81
N ILE A 136 1.55 18.66 5.75
CA ILE A 136 2.34 17.44 5.81
C ILE A 136 3.77 17.73 5.39
N THR A 137 4.74 17.41 6.26
CA THR A 137 6.16 17.55 5.95
C THR A 137 6.73 16.19 5.53
N VAL A 138 7.41 16.14 4.40
CA VAL A 138 8.04 14.92 3.86
C VAL A 138 9.54 15.15 3.61
N ASP A 139 10.32 14.08 3.56
CA ASP A 139 11.77 14.16 3.30
C ASP A 139 12.04 14.09 1.80
N THR A 140 12.77 15.09 1.29
CA THR A 140 13.18 15.19 -0.12
C THR A 140 14.65 14.78 -0.34
N LYS A 141 15.39 14.46 0.73
CA LYS A 141 16.85 14.18 0.65
C LYS A 141 17.23 12.72 0.87
N GLY A 142 16.26 11.88 1.15
CA GLY A 142 16.45 10.46 1.46
C GLY A 142 16.35 10.17 2.95
N ILE A 143 15.83 8.99 3.25
CA ILE A 143 15.70 8.51 4.62
C ILE A 143 17.11 8.25 5.15
N THR A 144 17.58 9.11 6.04
CA THR A 144 18.84 8.92 6.77
C THR A 144 18.73 7.64 7.59
N GLY A 145 19.48 6.61 7.18
CA GLY A 145 19.50 5.29 7.81
C GLY A 145 19.67 4.13 6.84
N ASN A 146 19.51 4.37 5.54
CA ASN A 146 19.64 3.35 4.50
C ASN A 146 20.99 3.41 3.73
N GLU A 147 22.07 3.78 4.38
CA GLU A 147 23.40 3.77 3.74
C GLU A 147 23.88 2.36 3.30
N GLU A 148 23.25 1.29 3.79
CA GLU A 148 23.56 -0.08 3.41
C GLU A 148 22.96 -0.53 2.07
N TYR A 149 21.93 0.12 1.55
CA TYR A 149 21.26 -0.27 0.29
C TYR A 149 21.82 0.42 -0.96
N ASN A 150 22.74 1.38 -0.80
CA ASN A 150 23.37 2.11 -1.91
C ASN A 150 24.78 1.61 -2.27
N LYS A 151 25.10 0.32 -2.03
CA LYS A 151 26.37 -0.29 -2.45
C LYS A 151 26.16 -1.35 -3.52
#